data_99ce9c725fef0d9aa894b914e999f95d
#
_entry.id   99ce9c725fef0d9aa894b914e999f95d
#
_cell.length_a   1.000
_cell.length_b   1.000
_cell.length_c   1.000
_cell.angle_alpha   90.00
_cell.angle_beta   90.00
_cell.angle_gamma   90.00
#
_symmetry.space_group_name_H-M   'P 1'
#
loop_
_entity.id
_entity.type
_entity.pdbx_description
1 polymer ?
#
loop_
_entity_poly.entity_id
_entity_poly.type
_entity_poly.pdbx_seq_one_letter_code
_entity_poly.pdbx_strand_id
1 'polypeptide(L)'
;MNKLPLNCFISLSLLLATPAFAASLKSPIAVMEQLPVVLMQPYDEHANADKAVASAFERAKKSRKRVLIDLGGNWCVDCVVLANFVEQPSVKKFVAAHYEWVAVDVGRFDRNLQVPARFGLIRRLTGVPTIIVADADGKQLNKNDVFVLADARSMTPQAVADYLAKYAGN
;
A
#
# COMPACT_ATOMS: atom_id res chain seq x y z
N MET A 1 -58.94 -38.61 -15.79
CA MET A 1 -58.36 -37.33 -15.21
C MET A 1 -56.98 -37.66 -14.72
N ASN A 2 -56.01 -37.55 -15.64
CA ASN A 2 -54.58 -37.86 -15.33
C ASN A 2 -53.83 -36.56 -14.93
N LYS A 3 -53.33 -36.51 -13.68
CA LYS A 3 -52.49 -35.46 -13.22
C LYS A 3 -51.03 -35.85 -13.52
N LEU A 4 -50.32 -35.08 -14.40
CA LEU A 4 -48.87 -35.18 -14.61
C LEU A 4 -48.13 -34.58 -13.39
N PRO A 5 -47.04 -35.20 -12.94
CA PRO A 5 -46.18 -34.57 -11.94
C PRO A 5 -45.23 -33.52 -12.58
N LEU A 6 -45.19 -32.35 -11.99
CA LEU A 6 -44.31 -31.26 -12.34
C LEU A 6 -42.90 -31.58 -11.81
N ASN A 7 -41.98 -32.02 -12.68
CA ASN A 7 -40.56 -32.21 -12.34
C ASN A 7 -39.86 -30.86 -12.18
N CYS A 8 -39.57 -30.48 -10.94
CA CYS A 8 -38.76 -29.32 -10.61
C CYS A 8 -37.28 -29.70 -10.77
N PHE A 9 -36.65 -29.32 -11.91
CA PHE A 9 -35.20 -29.43 -12.09
C PHE A 9 -34.52 -28.34 -11.29
N ILE A 10 -33.97 -28.70 -10.13
CA ILE A 10 -33.07 -27.82 -9.37
C ILE A 10 -31.69 -27.85 -10.07
N SER A 11 -31.41 -26.82 -10.88
CA SER A 11 -30.08 -26.62 -11.45
C SER A 11 -29.12 -26.18 -10.34
N LEU A 12 -28.31 -27.11 -9.88
CA LEU A 12 -27.21 -26.83 -8.95
C LEU A 12 -26.06 -26.16 -9.74
N SER A 13 -26.01 -24.83 -9.73
CA SER A 13 -24.89 -24.04 -10.30
C SER A 13 -23.66 -24.19 -9.40
N LEU A 14 -22.73 -25.03 -9.82
CA LEU A 14 -21.43 -25.17 -9.18
C LEU A 14 -20.59 -23.90 -9.45
N LEU A 15 -20.53 -23.00 -8.48
CA LEU A 15 -19.62 -21.84 -8.49
C LEU A 15 -18.19 -22.36 -8.34
N LEU A 16 -17.47 -22.46 -9.46
CA LEU A 16 -16.04 -22.70 -9.48
C LEU A 16 -15.35 -21.47 -8.90
N ALA A 17 -14.94 -21.53 -7.63
CA ALA A 17 -14.08 -20.54 -7.02
C ALA A 17 -12.71 -20.62 -7.71
N THR A 18 -12.37 -19.65 -8.54
CA THR A 18 -11.02 -19.49 -9.08
C THR A 18 -10.07 -19.19 -7.93
N PRO A 19 -8.94 -19.89 -7.78
CA PRO A 19 -7.97 -19.56 -6.77
C PRO A 19 -7.44 -18.14 -7.02
N ALA A 20 -7.60 -17.26 -6.04
CA ALA A 20 -7.00 -15.94 -6.07
C ALA A 20 -5.49 -16.14 -5.91
N PHE A 21 -4.73 -15.94 -6.98
CA PHE A 21 -3.27 -15.90 -6.89
C PHE A 21 -2.87 -14.66 -6.08
N ALA A 22 -2.18 -14.87 -4.96
CA ALA A 22 -1.57 -13.77 -4.22
C ALA A 22 -0.57 -13.03 -5.12
N ALA A 23 -0.61 -11.70 -5.11
CA ALA A 23 0.37 -10.90 -5.83
C ALA A 23 1.77 -11.22 -5.32
N SER A 24 2.74 -11.31 -6.23
CA SER A 24 4.14 -11.54 -5.87
C SER A 24 5.03 -10.48 -6.51
N LEU A 25 6.05 -10.05 -5.79
CA LEU A 25 7.04 -9.09 -6.26
C LEU A 25 8.43 -9.61 -5.93
N LYS A 26 9.23 -9.83 -6.97
CA LYS A 26 10.65 -10.16 -6.80
C LYS A 26 11.48 -8.89 -6.77
N SER A 27 12.34 -8.73 -5.76
CA SER A 27 13.26 -7.61 -5.70
C SER A 27 14.22 -7.62 -6.90
N PRO A 28 14.48 -6.45 -7.53
CA PRO A 28 15.44 -6.32 -8.61
C PRO A 28 16.90 -6.27 -8.13
N ILE A 29 17.13 -6.07 -6.83
CA ILE A 29 18.45 -5.99 -6.21
C ILE A 29 18.59 -7.04 -5.11
N ALA A 30 19.81 -7.50 -4.87
CA ALA A 30 20.08 -8.53 -3.87
C ALA A 30 20.34 -7.95 -2.48
N VAL A 31 20.98 -6.79 -2.40
CA VAL A 31 21.33 -6.08 -1.16
C VAL A 31 20.99 -4.60 -1.29
N MET A 32 20.67 -3.95 -0.18
CA MET A 32 20.19 -2.56 -0.18
C MET A 32 21.29 -1.56 -0.60
N GLU A 33 22.56 -1.92 -0.44
CA GLU A 33 23.71 -1.12 -0.88
C GLU A 33 23.80 -0.97 -2.41
N GLN A 34 23.11 -1.81 -3.16
CA GLN A 34 23.01 -1.70 -4.63
C GLN A 34 21.94 -0.72 -5.09
N LEU A 35 21.16 -0.16 -4.14
CA LEU A 35 20.09 0.75 -4.47
C LEU A 35 20.64 2.09 -4.98
N PRO A 36 20.37 2.48 -6.24
CA PRO A 36 20.73 3.80 -6.72
C PRO A 36 19.86 4.85 -6.04
N VAL A 37 20.49 5.90 -5.51
CA VAL A 37 19.75 7.01 -4.90
C VAL A 37 19.49 8.07 -5.98
N VAL A 38 18.23 8.12 -6.44
CA VAL A 38 17.76 9.07 -7.46
C VAL A 38 16.84 10.14 -6.89
N LEU A 39 16.17 9.85 -5.76
CA LEU A 39 15.32 10.78 -5.04
C LEU A 39 15.93 11.12 -3.69
N MET A 40 16.27 12.41 -3.50
CA MET A 40 16.77 12.92 -2.21
C MET A 40 15.65 13.50 -1.34
N GLN A 41 14.60 14.01 -1.95
CA GLN A 41 13.46 14.65 -1.29
C GLN A 41 12.14 14.08 -1.83
N PRO A 42 11.79 12.85 -1.43
CA PRO A 42 10.58 12.19 -1.94
C PRO A 42 9.27 12.77 -1.40
N TYR A 43 9.32 13.60 -0.35
CA TYR A 43 8.13 14.19 0.27
C TYR A 43 8.03 15.68 -0.09
N ASP A 44 6.88 16.08 -0.63
CA ASP A 44 6.56 17.50 -0.85
C ASP A 44 6.10 18.13 0.47
N GLU A 45 6.98 18.93 1.09
CA GLU A 45 6.73 19.59 2.38
C GLU A 45 5.65 20.69 2.30
N HIS A 46 5.26 21.10 1.08
CA HIS A 46 4.24 22.13 0.82
C HIS A 46 2.91 21.55 0.35
N ALA A 47 2.84 20.24 0.12
CA ALA A 47 1.61 19.59 -0.33
C ALA A 47 0.49 19.68 0.71
N ASN A 48 -0.73 19.88 0.23
CA ASN A 48 -1.91 19.70 1.06
C ASN A 48 -2.19 18.20 1.24
N ALA A 49 -1.78 17.65 2.38
CA ALA A 49 -1.88 16.22 2.67
C ALA A 49 -3.32 15.69 2.61
N ASP A 50 -4.30 16.45 3.12
CA ASP A 50 -5.70 16.04 3.11
C ASP A 50 -6.24 15.92 1.69
N LYS A 51 -5.92 16.90 0.83
CA LYS A 51 -6.30 16.88 -0.59
C LYS A 51 -5.59 15.75 -1.34
N ALA A 52 -4.31 15.52 -1.08
CA ALA A 52 -3.53 14.47 -1.72
C ALA A 52 -4.10 13.08 -1.39
N VAL A 53 -4.37 12.81 -0.10
CA VAL A 53 -4.97 11.56 0.38
C VAL A 53 -6.38 11.37 -0.17
N ALA A 54 -7.24 12.40 -0.11
CA ALA A 54 -8.59 12.31 -0.68
C ALA A 54 -8.55 11.99 -2.18
N SER A 55 -7.66 12.64 -2.94
CA SER A 55 -7.48 12.38 -4.37
C SER A 55 -6.98 10.94 -4.64
N ALA A 56 -6.13 10.38 -3.77
CA ALA A 56 -5.70 8.99 -3.89
C ALA A 56 -6.87 8.02 -3.72
N PHE A 57 -7.76 8.26 -2.74
CA PHE A 57 -8.97 7.44 -2.56
C PHE A 57 -9.92 7.54 -3.75
N GLU A 58 -10.12 8.74 -4.30
CA GLU A 58 -10.98 8.91 -5.49
C GLU A 58 -10.40 8.18 -6.73
N ARG A 59 -9.08 8.18 -6.91
CA ARG A 59 -8.44 7.39 -7.96
C ARG A 59 -8.57 5.90 -7.69
N ALA A 60 -8.38 5.46 -6.44
CA ALA A 60 -8.49 4.06 -6.04
C ALA A 60 -9.88 3.46 -6.30
N LYS A 61 -10.95 4.22 -6.05
CA LYS A 61 -12.32 3.82 -6.40
C LYS A 61 -12.48 3.56 -7.89
N LYS A 62 -11.89 4.41 -8.74
CA LYS A 62 -11.97 4.27 -10.22
C LYS A 62 -11.10 3.13 -10.75
N SER A 63 -9.89 2.99 -10.20
CA SER A 63 -8.90 2.01 -10.64
C SER A 63 -9.02 0.64 -9.96
N ARG A 64 -9.83 0.54 -8.91
CA ARG A 64 -10.00 -0.65 -8.05
C ARG A 64 -8.69 -1.08 -7.37
N LYS A 65 -7.79 -0.14 -7.14
CA LYS A 65 -6.53 -0.35 -6.45
C LYS A 65 -6.65 -0.10 -4.94
N ARG A 66 -5.62 -0.47 -4.20
CA ARG A 66 -5.44 -0.08 -2.80
C ARG A 66 -4.89 1.35 -2.73
N VAL A 67 -5.13 2.02 -1.61
CA VAL A 67 -4.42 3.27 -1.28
C VAL A 67 -3.26 2.92 -0.35
N LEU A 68 -2.06 3.35 -0.70
CA LEU A 68 -0.88 3.25 0.15
C LEU A 68 -0.46 4.67 0.54
N ILE A 69 -0.60 4.99 1.83
CA ILE A 69 -0.19 6.26 2.41
C ILE A 69 1.16 6.04 3.07
N ASP A 70 2.18 6.70 2.56
CA ASP A 70 3.54 6.69 3.07
C ASP A 70 3.78 7.97 3.89
N LEU A 71 3.80 7.83 5.20
CA LEU A 71 4.02 8.91 6.15
C LEU A 71 5.51 8.97 6.49
N GLY A 72 6.17 10.07 6.15
CA GLY A 72 7.61 10.20 6.36
C GLY A 72 8.10 11.64 6.28
N GLY A 73 9.36 11.80 5.91
CA GLY A 73 9.98 13.11 5.71
C GLY A 73 11.37 13.00 5.09
N ASN A 74 11.81 14.07 4.43
CA ASN A 74 13.07 14.10 3.68
C ASN A 74 14.33 13.94 4.56
N TRP A 75 14.22 14.18 5.86
CA TRP A 75 15.29 13.96 6.83
C TRP A 75 15.47 12.48 7.24
N CYS A 76 14.53 11.62 6.91
CA CYS A 76 14.49 10.22 7.31
C CYS A 76 15.20 9.36 6.27
N VAL A 77 16.32 8.75 6.64
CA VAL A 77 17.10 7.89 5.73
C VAL A 77 16.28 6.69 5.24
N ASP A 78 15.51 6.03 6.13
CA ASP A 78 14.69 4.88 5.76
C ASP A 78 13.58 5.26 4.78
N CYS A 79 13.04 6.48 4.91
CA CYS A 79 12.03 7.01 4.00
C CYS A 79 12.63 7.25 2.60
N VAL A 80 13.84 7.81 2.53
CA VAL A 80 14.57 8.00 1.27
C VAL A 80 14.92 6.65 0.64
N VAL A 81 15.38 5.68 1.43
CA VAL A 81 15.66 4.31 0.97
C VAL A 81 14.40 3.65 0.40
N LEU A 82 13.29 3.70 1.10
CA LEU A 82 12.02 3.13 0.62
C LEU A 82 11.56 3.79 -0.69
N ALA A 83 11.60 5.11 -0.77
CA ALA A 83 11.22 5.84 -1.98
C ALA A 83 12.08 5.44 -3.19
N ASN A 84 13.40 5.32 -3.01
CA ASN A 84 14.31 4.89 -4.08
C ASN A 84 14.13 3.40 -4.44
N PHE A 85 13.77 2.55 -3.49
CA PHE A 85 13.41 1.17 -3.77
C PHE A 85 12.14 1.10 -4.65
N VAL A 86 11.15 1.90 -4.35
CA VAL A 86 9.91 1.99 -5.16
C VAL A 86 10.17 2.52 -6.57
N GLU A 87 11.17 3.37 -6.76
CA GLU A 87 11.55 3.86 -8.09
C GLU A 87 12.24 2.80 -8.99
N GLN A 88 12.65 1.64 -8.45
CA GLN A 88 13.19 0.56 -9.28
C GLN A 88 12.14 0.10 -10.30
N PRO A 89 12.49 -0.09 -11.59
CA PRO A 89 11.51 -0.26 -12.67
C PRO A 89 10.47 -1.35 -12.43
N SER A 90 10.86 -2.52 -11.93
CA SER A 90 9.93 -3.62 -11.64
C SER A 90 9.04 -3.33 -10.43
N VAL A 91 9.59 -2.70 -9.39
CA VAL A 91 8.85 -2.31 -8.18
C VAL A 91 7.87 -1.20 -8.51
N LYS A 92 8.32 -0.16 -9.24
CA LYS A 92 7.47 0.94 -9.70
C LYS A 92 6.29 0.45 -10.53
N LYS A 93 6.55 -0.47 -11.47
CA LYS A 93 5.48 -1.09 -12.26
C LYS A 93 4.49 -1.85 -11.38
N PHE A 94 4.98 -2.62 -10.40
CA PHE A 94 4.15 -3.35 -9.46
C PHE A 94 3.30 -2.41 -8.61
N VAL A 95 3.93 -1.40 -8.00
CA VAL A 95 3.22 -0.40 -7.18
C VAL A 95 2.17 0.32 -8.00
N ALA A 96 2.50 0.76 -9.21
CA ALA A 96 1.54 1.41 -10.11
C ALA A 96 0.37 0.51 -10.52
N ALA A 97 0.56 -0.82 -10.58
CA ALA A 97 -0.51 -1.76 -10.89
C ALA A 97 -1.50 -1.97 -9.72
N HIS A 98 -1.02 -1.95 -8.48
CA HIS A 98 -1.79 -2.37 -7.32
C HIS A 98 -2.19 -1.23 -6.36
N TYR A 99 -1.49 -0.09 -6.41
CA TYR A 99 -1.65 0.99 -5.45
C TYR A 99 -1.86 2.36 -6.09
N GLU A 100 -2.63 3.18 -5.40
CA GLU A 100 -2.57 4.63 -5.48
C GLU A 100 -1.67 5.10 -4.33
N TRP A 101 -0.39 5.33 -4.63
CA TRP A 101 0.61 5.75 -3.66
C TRP A 101 0.48 7.24 -3.39
N VAL A 102 0.52 7.63 -2.12
CA VAL A 102 0.60 9.03 -1.70
C VAL A 102 1.61 9.18 -0.58
N ALA A 103 2.67 9.97 -0.82
CA ALA A 103 3.63 10.37 0.19
C ALA A 103 3.08 11.58 0.96
N VAL A 104 3.19 11.54 2.28
CA VAL A 104 2.74 12.60 3.19
C VAL A 104 3.89 12.98 4.11
N ASP A 105 4.36 14.21 4.00
CA ASP A 105 5.34 14.76 4.93
C ASP A 105 4.73 14.94 6.31
N VAL A 106 5.32 14.32 7.32
CA VAL A 106 4.90 14.46 8.73
C VAL A 106 5.85 15.35 9.53
N GLY A 107 6.73 16.08 8.82
CA GLY A 107 7.75 16.91 9.46
C GLY A 107 8.64 16.09 10.39
N ARG A 108 8.93 16.63 11.56
CA ARG A 108 9.56 15.87 12.65
C ARG A 108 8.51 15.35 13.65
N PHE A 109 7.44 14.77 13.13
CA PHE A 109 6.23 14.33 13.86
C PHE A 109 5.41 15.51 14.40
N ASP A 110 5.33 16.61 13.66
CA ASP A 110 4.73 17.88 14.06
C ASP A 110 3.75 18.46 13.02
N ARG A 111 3.59 17.79 11.85
CA ARG A 111 2.63 18.21 10.82
C ARG A 111 1.88 17.04 10.23
N ASN A 112 0.74 17.32 9.61
CA ASN A 112 -0.13 16.36 8.90
C ASN A 112 -0.54 15.12 9.73
N LEU A 113 -0.50 15.21 11.07
CA LEU A 113 -0.82 14.11 11.99
C LEU A 113 -2.32 13.76 12.00
N GLN A 114 -3.18 14.63 11.46
CA GLN A 114 -4.58 14.31 11.23
C GLN A 114 -4.77 13.16 10.23
N VAL A 115 -3.82 12.93 9.32
CA VAL A 115 -3.88 11.82 8.36
C VAL A 115 -3.79 10.47 9.08
N PRO A 116 -2.71 10.14 9.83
CA PRO A 116 -2.64 8.89 10.57
C PRO A 116 -3.71 8.77 11.65
N ALA A 117 -4.18 9.88 12.24
CA ALA A 117 -5.23 9.86 13.25
C ALA A 117 -6.55 9.26 12.74
N ARG A 118 -6.90 9.44 11.45
CA ARG A 118 -8.08 8.83 10.80
C ARG A 118 -8.04 7.29 10.81
N PHE A 119 -6.85 6.71 10.93
CA PHE A 119 -6.61 5.28 10.98
C PHE A 119 -6.32 4.77 12.40
N GLY A 120 -6.64 5.59 13.41
CA GLY A 120 -6.47 5.24 14.82
C GLY A 120 -5.06 5.44 15.36
N LEU A 121 -4.12 5.98 14.58
CA LEU A 121 -2.77 6.34 15.03
C LEU A 121 -2.81 7.74 15.65
N ILE A 122 -3.52 7.87 16.78
CA ILE A 122 -3.76 9.16 17.46
C ILE A 122 -2.63 9.58 18.40
N ARG A 123 -1.68 8.68 18.67
CA ARG A 123 -0.46 8.98 19.44
C ARG A 123 0.67 9.33 18.47
N ARG A 124 1.78 9.82 19.03
CA ARG A 124 3.00 10.06 18.24
C ARG A 124 3.37 8.76 17.49
N LEU A 125 3.66 8.88 16.19
CA LEU A 125 4.21 7.78 15.41
C LEU A 125 5.53 7.32 16.03
N THR A 126 5.72 6.02 16.17
CA THR A 126 6.90 5.43 16.81
C THR A 126 8.10 5.33 15.86
N GLY A 127 7.87 5.50 14.56
CA GLY A 127 8.91 5.50 13.52
C GLY A 127 8.35 5.96 12.18
N VAL A 128 9.24 6.25 11.25
CA VAL A 128 8.94 6.54 9.84
C VAL A 128 9.99 5.85 8.95
N PRO A 129 9.61 5.39 7.74
CA PRO A 129 8.28 5.52 7.16
C PRO A 129 7.22 4.71 7.91
N THR A 130 6.05 5.32 8.09
CA THR A 130 4.85 4.62 8.58
C THR A 130 3.93 4.40 7.40
N ILE A 131 3.63 3.14 7.10
CA ILE A 131 2.84 2.79 5.92
C ILE A 131 1.42 2.42 6.35
N ILE A 132 0.44 3.10 5.78
CA ILE A 132 -0.97 2.73 5.91
C ILE A 132 -1.45 2.20 4.56
N VAL A 133 -1.96 0.97 4.55
CA VAL A 133 -2.63 0.40 3.39
C VAL A 133 -4.11 0.28 3.68
N ALA A 134 -4.92 0.83 2.78
CA ALA A 134 -6.37 0.78 2.87
C ALA A 134 -6.99 0.31 1.56
N ASP A 135 -8.20 -0.25 1.61
CA ASP A 135 -9.01 -0.43 0.42
C ASP A 135 -9.58 0.91 -0.08
N ALA A 136 -10.24 0.90 -1.22
CA ALA A 136 -10.80 2.11 -1.83
C ALA A 136 -11.90 2.77 -0.98
N ASP A 137 -12.51 2.02 -0.04
CA ASP A 137 -13.55 2.52 0.86
C ASP A 137 -12.97 3.06 2.18
N GLY A 138 -11.64 3.02 2.34
CA GLY A 138 -10.92 3.57 3.50
C GLY A 138 -10.74 2.58 4.65
N LYS A 139 -11.10 1.31 4.49
CA LYS A 139 -10.85 0.28 5.50
C LYS A 139 -9.36 -0.07 5.51
N GLN A 140 -8.70 0.17 6.64
CA GLN A 140 -7.29 -0.17 6.82
C GLN A 140 -7.07 -1.69 6.82
N LEU A 141 -6.05 -2.15 6.09
CA LEU A 141 -5.74 -3.56 5.89
C LEU A 141 -4.53 -4.04 6.70
N ASN A 142 -3.61 -3.14 7.05
CA ASN A 142 -2.32 -3.46 7.68
C ASN A 142 -2.17 -2.90 9.11
N LYS A 143 -3.22 -2.92 9.92
CA LYS A 143 -3.23 -2.31 11.27
C LYS A 143 -2.04 -2.70 12.16
N ASN A 144 -1.59 -3.95 12.08
CA ASN A 144 -0.52 -4.49 12.92
C ASN A 144 0.88 -4.29 12.31
N ASP A 145 0.96 -3.85 11.05
CA ASP A 145 2.20 -3.85 10.26
C ASP A 145 2.59 -2.45 9.76
N VAL A 146 2.00 -1.40 10.34
CA VAL A 146 2.21 -0.02 9.87
C VAL A 146 3.65 0.47 10.01
N PHE A 147 4.41 -0.08 10.93
CA PHE A 147 5.79 0.30 11.22
C PHE A 147 6.85 -0.67 10.68
N VAL A 148 6.45 -1.71 9.96
CA VAL A 148 7.39 -2.75 9.48
C VAL A 148 8.50 -2.15 8.61
N LEU A 149 8.20 -1.13 7.81
CA LEU A 149 9.20 -0.49 6.95
C LEU A 149 9.94 0.68 7.61
N ALA A 150 9.73 0.95 8.92
CA ALA A 150 10.41 2.03 9.63
C ALA A 150 11.93 1.82 9.78
N ASP A 151 12.43 0.64 9.43
CA ASP A 151 13.86 0.29 9.37
C ASP A 151 14.23 -0.27 7.97
N ALA A 152 13.68 0.33 6.92
CA ALA A 152 13.79 -0.16 5.54
C ALA A 152 15.25 -0.37 5.09
N ARG A 153 16.18 0.50 5.51
CA ARG A 153 17.61 0.40 5.14
C ARG A 153 18.29 -0.86 5.65
N SER A 154 17.79 -1.43 6.79
CA SER A 154 18.35 -2.64 7.41
C SER A 154 17.64 -3.92 6.96
N MET A 155 16.54 -3.78 6.21
CA MET A 155 15.80 -4.91 5.66
C MET A 155 16.50 -5.45 4.41
N THR A 156 16.27 -6.74 4.11
CA THR A 156 16.60 -7.25 2.78
C THR A 156 15.65 -6.63 1.74
N PRO A 157 16.13 -6.35 0.52
CA PRO A 157 15.27 -5.83 -0.54
C PRO A 157 14.06 -6.72 -0.84
N GLN A 158 14.22 -8.05 -0.69
CA GLN A 158 13.10 -8.97 -0.86
C GLN A 158 12.05 -8.83 0.25
N ALA A 159 12.45 -8.58 1.50
CA ALA A 159 11.50 -8.37 2.59
C ALA A 159 10.65 -7.12 2.39
N VAL A 160 11.22 -6.04 1.82
CA VAL A 160 10.47 -4.85 1.42
C VAL A 160 9.50 -5.17 0.28
N ALA A 161 9.96 -5.93 -0.73
CA ALA A 161 9.12 -6.38 -1.84
C ALA A 161 7.95 -7.26 -1.35
N ASP A 162 8.21 -8.19 -0.45
CA ASP A 162 7.20 -9.09 0.13
C ASP A 162 6.16 -8.31 0.94
N TYR A 163 6.57 -7.28 1.67
CA TYR A 163 5.63 -6.40 2.36
C TYR A 163 4.70 -5.69 1.37
N LEU A 164 5.23 -5.13 0.28
CA LEU A 164 4.42 -4.50 -0.75
C LEU A 164 3.46 -5.50 -1.43
N ALA A 165 3.92 -6.72 -1.67
CA ALA A 165 3.10 -7.77 -2.26
C ALA A 165 1.99 -8.27 -1.33
N LYS A 166 2.25 -8.37 -0.03
CA LYS A 166 1.32 -8.87 0.99
C LYS A 166 -0.02 -8.14 1.00
N TYR A 167 0.00 -6.84 0.76
CA TYR A 167 -1.21 -5.99 0.80
C TYR A 167 -1.69 -5.55 -0.58
N ALA A 168 -1.05 -6.00 -1.66
CA ALA A 168 -1.53 -5.75 -3.01
C ALA A 168 -2.91 -6.42 -3.22
N GLY A 169 -3.84 -5.69 -3.80
CA GLY A 169 -5.12 -6.26 -4.22
C GLY A 169 -4.94 -7.18 -5.44
N ASN A 170 -5.88 -8.08 -5.63
CA ASN A 170 -6.02 -8.86 -6.86
C ASN A 170 -6.56 -8.00 -7.98
#